data_c2da01f8bc2f754208f609e7d24da797
#
_entry.id   c2da01f8bc2f754208f609e7d24da797
#
_cell.length_a   1.000
_cell.length_b   1.000
_cell.length_c   1.000
_cell.angle_alpha   90.00
_cell.angle_beta   90.00
_cell.angle_gamma   90.00
#
_symmetry.space_group_name_H-M   'P 1'
#
loop_
_entity.id
_entity.type
_entity.pdbx_description
1 polymer ?
#
loop_
_entity_poly.entity_id
_entity_poly.type
_entity_poly.pdbx_seq_one_letter_code
_entity_poly.pdbx_strand_id
1 'polypeptide(L)'
;RDFCLSRGLGDVYKRQPALYSSGAVALLLLVPHLVWQYDHDWASFAYHLSGRNSVFRPGYVVEFLANMLVVFNPFFVPLYVQAWRKVKPQTPVGRALKLLPVAFIVFFMLSSLRGYVQPQWVIVSCFGLVCVLFAYARRHPRTRRYVMRAGGVTVGLIVLARLVMIFNPLGIRFEVFNNPESYAAIAAEADGRPVVFRYGYAVAAKYAFYTGGEAYCQPNIRYRTHQWQFRDDDSQFIGREVLVECPDGTVSDSTRQVRTLTMANGRSFTWFVDPAFHPVRLVDIAF
;
A
#
# COMPACT_ATOMS: atom_id res chain seq x y z
N ARG A 1 2.96 -50.13 -4.46
CA ARG A 1 4.25 -49.88 -5.15
C ARG A 1 4.47 -48.42 -5.47
N ASP A 2 3.43 -47.60 -5.63
CA ASP A 2 3.53 -46.15 -6.01
C ASP A 2 3.97 -45.24 -4.86
N PHE A 3 3.90 -45.68 -3.63
CA PHE A 3 4.21 -44.89 -2.44
C PHE A 3 5.74 -44.69 -2.23
N CYS A 4 6.57 -45.58 -2.75
CA CYS A 4 8.04 -45.48 -2.66
C CYS A 4 8.62 -44.54 -3.73
N LEU A 5 8.00 -44.46 -4.92
CA LEU A 5 8.43 -43.60 -6.03
C LEU A 5 8.21 -42.11 -5.71
N SER A 6 7.13 -41.78 -5.00
CA SER A 6 6.84 -40.37 -4.65
C SER A 6 7.78 -39.79 -3.61
N ARG A 7 8.34 -40.61 -2.70
CA ARG A 7 9.37 -40.20 -1.72
C ARG A 7 10.72 -39.97 -2.39
N GLY A 8 11.11 -40.85 -3.33
CA GLY A 8 12.37 -40.71 -4.06
C GLY A 8 12.44 -39.46 -4.96
N LEU A 9 11.35 -39.11 -5.62
CA LEU A 9 11.25 -37.87 -6.43
C LEU A 9 11.37 -36.61 -5.54
N GLY A 10 10.76 -36.58 -4.36
CA GLY A 10 10.86 -35.46 -3.43
C GLY A 10 12.30 -35.21 -2.96
N ASP A 11 13.10 -36.25 -2.75
CA ASP A 11 14.51 -36.11 -2.36
C ASP A 11 15.42 -35.72 -3.52
N VAL A 12 15.12 -36.14 -4.73
CA VAL A 12 15.84 -35.70 -5.95
C VAL A 12 15.63 -34.20 -6.20
N TYR A 13 14.42 -33.69 -6.04
CA TYR A 13 14.15 -32.25 -6.17
C TYR A 13 14.87 -31.41 -5.10
N LYS A 14 14.97 -31.91 -3.88
CA LYS A 14 15.69 -31.22 -2.79
C LYS A 14 17.20 -31.15 -3.00
N ARG A 15 17.77 -32.05 -3.81
CA ARG A 15 19.21 -32.12 -4.09
C ARG A 15 19.62 -31.47 -5.41
N GLN A 16 18.72 -30.77 -6.08
CA GLN A 16 19.07 -30.12 -7.35
C GLN A 16 19.96 -28.89 -7.13
N PRO A 17 21.13 -28.83 -7.77
CA PRO A 17 22.03 -27.66 -7.70
C PRO A 17 21.33 -26.34 -8.04
N ALA A 18 20.37 -26.39 -8.94
CA ALA A 18 19.55 -25.23 -9.34
C ALA A 18 18.74 -24.61 -8.18
N LEU A 19 18.27 -25.42 -7.22
CA LEU A 19 17.55 -24.90 -6.04
C LEU A 19 18.51 -24.12 -5.13
N TYR A 20 19.68 -24.66 -4.91
CA TYR A 20 20.69 -24.01 -4.03
C TYR A 20 21.27 -22.76 -4.73
N SER A 21 21.57 -22.84 -6.03
CA SER A 21 22.06 -21.68 -6.79
C SER A 21 21.01 -20.55 -6.85
N SER A 22 19.72 -20.90 -7.04
CA SER A 22 18.63 -19.89 -6.99
C SER A 22 18.52 -19.26 -5.61
N GLY A 23 18.63 -20.05 -4.55
CA GLY A 23 18.64 -19.56 -3.18
C GLY A 23 19.84 -18.64 -2.91
N ALA A 24 21.04 -19.03 -3.36
CA ALA A 24 22.23 -18.21 -3.22
C ALA A 24 22.11 -16.87 -3.99
N VAL A 25 21.60 -16.89 -5.22
CA VAL A 25 21.35 -15.66 -5.99
C VAL A 25 20.30 -14.78 -5.26
N ALA A 26 19.22 -15.35 -4.75
CA ALA A 26 18.23 -14.60 -4.00
C ALA A 26 18.82 -13.94 -2.74
N LEU A 27 19.67 -14.65 -2.01
CA LEU A 27 20.37 -14.13 -0.84
C LEU A 27 21.35 -13.00 -1.24
N LEU A 28 22.12 -13.18 -2.31
CA LEU A 28 23.02 -12.14 -2.81
C LEU A 28 22.28 -10.86 -3.21
N LEU A 29 21.13 -11.01 -3.88
CA LEU A 29 20.26 -9.87 -4.23
C LEU A 29 19.65 -9.18 -3.00
N LEU A 30 19.53 -9.88 -1.87
CA LEU A 30 19.03 -9.30 -0.63
C LEU A 30 20.11 -8.51 0.14
N VAL A 31 21.39 -8.80 -0.07
CA VAL A 31 22.49 -8.16 0.66
C VAL A 31 22.45 -6.63 0.61
N PRO A 32 22.29 -5.96 -0.56
CA PRO A 32 22.21 -4.50 -0.61
C PRO A 32 21.10 -3.94 0.25
N HIS A 33 19.95 -4.63 0.30
CA HIS A 33 18.83 -4.23 1.14
C HIS A 33 19.15 -4.38 2.63
N LEU A 34 19.83 -5.46 3.03
CA LEU A 34 20.23 -5.66 4.43
C LEU A 34 21.28 -4.64 4.88
N VAL A 35 22.24 -4.31 4.01
CA VAL A 35 23.22 -3.24 4.27
C VAL A 35 22.51 -1.92 4.46
N TRP A 36 21.60 -1.56 3.54
CA TRP A 36 20.80 -0.34 3.67
C TRP A 36 20.00 -0.30 4.98
N GLN A 37 19.37 -1.41 5.38
CA GLN A 37 18.64 -1.51 6.64
C GLN A 37 19.55 -1.28 7.86
N TYR A 38 20.76 -1.86 7.81
CA TYR A 38 21.77 -1.67 8.87
C TYR A 38 22.21 -0.20 8.99
N ASP A 39 22.51 0.46 7.87
CA ASP A 39 22.91 1.85 7.82
C ASP A 39 21.79 2.85 8.23
N HIS A 40 20.54 2.38 8.27
CA HIS A 40 19.35 3.18 8.62
C HIS A 40 18.59 2.63 9.83
N ASP A 41 19.32 2.10 10.82
CA ASP A 41 18.77 1.65 12.12
C ASP A 41 17.60 0.67 12.00
N TRP A 42 17.65 -0.21 10.99
CA TRP A 42 16.60 -1.19 10.73
C TRP A 42 15.20 -0.58 10.60
N ALA A 43 15.11 0.60 10.01
CA ALA A 43 13.90 1.42 9.97
C ALA A 43 12.63 0.68 9.56
N SER A 44 12.69 -0.21 8.55
CA SER A 44 11.53 -0.99 8.11
C SER A 44 11.14 -2.05 9.15
N PHE A 45 12.09 -2.72 9.75
CA PHE A 45 11.84 -3.72 10.80
C PHE A 45 11.30 -3.06 12.06
N ALA A 46 11.90 -1.97 12.51
CA ALA A 46 11.44 -1.19 13.66
C ALA A 46 9.98 -0.73 13.45
N TYR A 47 9.65 -0.22 12.28
CA TYR A 47 8.28 0.17 11.95
C TYR A 47 7.29 -0.99 12.04
N HIS A 48 7.63 -2.16 11.51
CA HIS A 48 6.72 -3.31 11.47
C HIS A 48 6.60 -4.03 12.82
N LEU A 49 7.66 -4.04 13.64
CA LEU A 49 7.70 -4.77 14.90
C LEU A 49 7.20 -3.93 16.08
N SER A 50 7.51 -2.64 16.13
CA SER A 50 7.22 -1.78 17.29
C SER A 50 6.25 -0.64 17.00
N GLY A 51 6.26 -0.05 15.81
CA GLY A 51 5.55 1.19 15.54
C GLY A 51 4.09 1.06 15.11
N ARG A 52 3.68 -0.10 14.61
CA ARG A 52 2.43 -0.20 13.87
C ARG A 52 1.24 -0.79 14.63
N ASN A 53 1.47 -1.67 15.58
CA ASN A 53 0.44 -2.56 16.09
C ASN A 53 0.37 -2.51 17.63
N SER A 54 0.01 -1.36 18.19
CA SER A 54 0.04 -1.16 19.64
C SER A 54 -1.33 -1.17 20.31
N VAL A 55 -2.44 -1.07 19.57
CA VAL A 55 -3.77 -0.90 20.18
C VAL A 55 -4.74 -1.97 19.69
N PHE A 56 -5.25 -2.77 20.63
CA PHE A 56 -6.33 -3.70 20.37
C PHE A 56 -7.63 -2.95 20.04
N ARG A 57 -8.17 -3.15 18.84
CA ARG A 57 -9.43 -2.58 18.37
C ARG A 57 -10.25 -3.64 17.65
N PRO A 58 -11.34 -4.17 18.26
CA PRO A 58 -12.20 -5.18 17.62
C PRO A 58 -12.77 -4.73 16.25
N GLY A 59 -12.96 -3.43 16.07
CA GLY A 59 -13.42 -2.86 14.80
C GLY A 59 -12.51 -3.18 13.61
N TYR A 60 -11.20 -3.34 13.83
CA TYR A 60 -10.29 -3.74 12.74
C TYR A 60 -10.55 -5.15 12.20
N VAL A 61 -11.06 -6.05 13.04
CA VAL A 61 -11.45 -7.41 12.58
C VAL A 61 -12.68 -7.33 11.68
N VAL A 62 -13.67 -6.53 12.06
CA VAL A 62 -14.88 -6.32 11.23
C VAL A 62 -14.51 -5.68 9.90
N GLU A 63 -13.66 -4.66 9.94
CA GLU A 63 -13.16 -3.98 8.74
C GLU A 63 -12.35 -4.95 7.86
N PHE A 64 -11.50 -5.78 8.46
CA PHE A 64 -10.77 -6.83 7.75
C PHE A 64 -11.72 -7.79 7.03
N LEU A 65 -12.75 -8.30 7.71
CA LEU A 65 -13.71 -9.22 7.10
C LEU A 65 -14.52 -8.57 5.97
N ALA A 66 -14.93 -7.30 6.15
CA ALA A 66 -15.60 -6.54 5.10
C ALA A 66 -14.69 -6.34 3.87
N ASN A 67 -13.43 -5.98 4.10
CA ASN A 67 -12.43 -5.85 3.04
C ASN A 67 -12.18 -7.17 2.30
N MET A 68 -12.19 -8.31 3.02
CA MET A 68 -12.04 -9.63 2.40
C MET A 68 -13.18 -9.95 1.44
N LEU A 69 -14.41 -9.54 1.73
CA LEU A 69 -15.52 -9.72 0.78
C LEU A 69 -15.25 -8.98 -0.53
N VAL A 70 -14.70 -7.77 -0.46
CA VAL A 70 -14.37 -6.98 -1.65
C VAL A 70 -13.19 -7.58 -2.41
N VAL A 71 -12.09 -7.91 -1.71
CA VAL A 71 -10.86 -8.46 -2.31
C VAL A 71 -11.11 -9.79 -2.99
N PHE A 72 -11.88 -10.67 -2.35
CA PHE A 72 -12.18 -12.00 -2.89
C PHE A 72 -13.36 -12.02 -3.87
N ASN A 73 -13.96 -10.89 -4.13
CA ASN A 73 -15.16 -10.75 -4.94
C ASN A 73 -16.38 -11.47 -4.33
N PRO A 74 -17.40 -10.74 -3.85
CA PRO A 74 -18.53 -11.32 -3.14
C PRO A 74 -19.27 -12.39 -3.95
N PHE A 75 -19.26 -12.29 -5.28
CA PHE A 75 -19.87 -13.31 -6.16
C PHE A 75 -19.11 -14.63 -6.15
N PHE A 76 -17.80 -14.63 -5.81
CA PHE A 76 -16.97 -15.83 -5.83
C PHE A 76 -16.77 -16.45 -4.46
N VAL A 77 -16.96 -15.71 -3.36
CA VAL A 77 -16.76 -16.22 -2.00
C VAL A 77 -17.47 -17.55 -1.73
N PRO A 78 -18.77 -17.72 -2.06
CA PRO A 78 -19.45 -19.00 -1.86
C PRO A 78 -18.82 -20.15 -2.68
N LEU A 79 -18.35 -19.83 -3.87
CA LEU A 79 -17.70 -20.80 -4.76
C LEU A 79 -16.30 -21.19 -4.25
N TYR A 80 -15.54 -20.25 -3.70
CA TYR A 80 -14.26 -20.57 -3.06
C TYR A 80 -14.44 -21.55 -1.91
N VAL A 81 -15.43 -21.32 -1.04
CA VAL A 81 -15.75 -22.21 0.07
C VAL A 81 -16.17 -23.60 -0.45
N GLN A 82 -17.04 -23.66 -1.45
CA GLN A 82 -17.48 -24.90 -2.05
C GLN A 82 -16.32 -25.67 -2.72
N ALA A 83 -15.52 -24.97 -3.52
CA ALA A 83 -14.38 -25.56 -4.20
C ALA A 83 -13.34 -26.06 -3.17
N TRP A 84 -13.05 -25.26 -2.15
CA TRP A 84 -12.11 -25.64 -1.09
C TRP A 84 -12.53 -26.93 -0.36
N ARG A 85 -13.82 -27.10 -0.09
CA ARG A 85 -14.38 -28.31 0.54
C ARG A 85 -14.33 -29.52 -0.40
N LYS A 86 -14.61 -29.33 -1.68
CA LYS A 86 -14.78 -30.46 -2.64
C LYS A 86 -13.50 -30.89 -3.34
N VAL A 87 -12.54 -29.98 -3.54
CA VAL A 87 -11.27 -30.32 -4.20
C VAL A 87 -10.33 -30.99 -3.19
N LYS A 88 -9.91 -32.22 -3.53
CA LYS A 88 -8.93 -33.01 -2.77
C LYS A 88 -7.66 -33.14 -3.61
N PRO A 89 -6.65 -32.26 -3.44
CA PRO A 89 -5.45 -32.29 -4.25
C PRO A 89 -4.59 -33.53 -3.90
N GLN A 90 -4.10 -34.19 -4.94
CA GLN A 90 -3.26 -35.37 -4.78
C GLN A 90 -1.76 -35.04 -4.76
N THR A 91 -1.38 -33.89 -5.33
CA THR A 91 0.02 -33.47 -5.41
C THR A 91 0.41 -32.56 -4.25
N PRO A 92 1.70 -32.54 -3.82
CA PRO A 92 2.20 -31.62 -2.82
C PRO A 92 1.94 -30.16 -3.16
N VAL A 93 2.17 -29.78 -4.42
CA VAL A 93 1.90 -28.39 -4.93
C VAL A 93 0.41 -28.04 -4.80
N GLY A 94 -0.47 -28.96 -5.20
CA GLY A 94 -1.92 -28.75 -5.06
C GLY A 94 -2.35 -28.59 -3.60
N ARG A 95 -1.74 -29.34 -2.68
CA ARG A 95 -1.97 -29.17 -1.23
C ARG A 95 -1.48 -27.83 -0.72
N ALA A 96 -0.30 -27.41 -1.15
CA ALA A 96 0.24 -26.09 -0.80
C ALA A 96 -0.66 -24.97 -1.30
N LEU A 97 -1.08 -25.00 -2.58
CA LEU A 97 -2.02 -24.01 -3.17
C LEU A 97 -3.36 -23.98 -2.44
N LYS A 98 -3.82 -25.08 -1.87
CA LYS A 98 -5.05 -25.13 -1.08
C LYS A 98 -4.87 -24.57 0.33
N LEU A 99 -3.74 -24.82 0.97
CA LEU A 99 -3.49 -24.41 2.37
C LEU A 99 -2.99 -22.97 2.50
N LEU A 100 -2.20 -22.51 1.53
CA LEU A 100 -1.61 -21.16 1.54
C LEU A 100 -2.63 -20.04 1.75
N PRO A 101 -3.76 -20.00 1.03
CA PRO A 101 -4.79 -18.96 1.26
C PRO A 101 -5.30 -18.93 2.69
N VAL A 102 -5.55 -20.08 3.28
CA VAL A 102 -6.06 -20.18 4.65
C VAL A 102 -5.00 -19.67 5.64
N ALA A 103 -3.74 -20.06 5.47
CA ALA A 103 -2.65 -19.59 6.31
C ALA A 103 -2.52 -18.06 6.28
N PHE A 104 -2.55 -17.43 5.09
CA PHE A 104 -2.49 -15.98 4.96
C PHE A 104 -3.73 -15.28 5.56
N ILE A 105 -4.93 -15.79 5.29
CA ILE A 105 -6.16 -15.23 5.85
C ILE A 105 -6.15 -15.28 7.36
N VAL A 106 -5.78 -16.43 7.95
CA VAL A 106 -5.69 -16.59 9.42
C VAL A 106 -4.61 -15.68 10.00
N PHE A 107 -3.43 -15.63 9.39
CA PHE A 107 -2.34 -14.75 9.83
C PHE A 107 -2.78 -13.28 9.86
N PHE A 108 -3.38 -12.77 8.79
CA PHE A 108 -3.82 -11.38 8.74
C PHE A 108 -5.06 -11.10 9.59
N MET A 109 -5.93 -12.08 9.77
CA MET A 109 -7.05 -11.98 10.71
C MET A 109 -6.52 -11.83 12.16
N LEU A 110 -5.53 -12.61 12.56
CA LEU A 110 -4.89 -12.47 13.87
C LEU A 110 -4.14 -11.13 13.98
N SER A 111 -3.48 -10.69 12.91
CA SER A 111 -2.80 -9.39 12.85
C SER A 111 -3.80 -8.23 12.97
N SER A 112 -5.03 -8.38 12.47
CA SER A 112 -6.06 -7.36 12.57
C SER A 112 -6.56 -7.11 14.00
N LEU A 113 -6.30 -8.02 14.93
CA LEU A 113 -6.58 -7.80 16.35
C LEU A 113 -5.74 -6.67 16.94
N ARG A 114 -4.54 -6.43 16.41
CA ARG A 114 -3.58 -5.45 16.92
C ARG A 114 -3.41 -4.22 16.05
N GLY A 115 -3.94 -4.22 14.81
CA GLY A 115 -3.79 -3.08 13.93
C GLY A 115 -4.53 -3.23 12.61
N TYR A 116 -4.68 -2.12 11.89
CA TYR A 116 -5.31 -2.10 10.57
C TYR A 116 -4.50 -2.90 9.55
N VAL A 117 -5.14 -3.89 8.94
CA VAL A 117 -4.57 -4.70 7.85
C VAL A 117 -5.04 -4.14 6.51
N GLN A 118 -4.09 -3.75 5.68
CA GLN A 118 -4.41 -3.24 4.35
C GLN A 118 -4.92 -4.36 3.44
N PRO A 119 -6.04 -4.15 2.71
CA PRO A 119 -6.69 -5.20 1.91
C PRO A 119 -5.77 -5.89 0.91
N GLN A 120 -4.85 -5.13 0.29
CA GLN A 120 -3.94 -5.65 -0.73
C GLN A 120 -2.94 -6.69 -0.22
N TRP A 121 -2.69 -6.80 1.08
CA TRP A 121 -1.75 -7.80 1.60
C TRP A 121 -2.29 -9.21 1.52
N VAL A 122 -3.60 -9.36 1.55
CA VAL A 122 -4.26 -10.66 1.47
C VAL A 122 -4.46 -11.13 0.03
N ILE A 123 -4.14 -10.29 -0.96
CA ILE A 123 -4.32 -10.60 -2.39
C ILE A 123 -3.54 -11.87 -2.82
N VAL A 124 -2.44 -12.18 -2.14
CA VAL A 124 -1.67 -13.42 -2.36
C VAL A 124 -2.54 -14.67 -2.19
N SER A 125 -3.53 -14.60 -1.28
CA SER A 125 -4.49 -15.69 -1.05
C SER A 125 -5.39 -15.93 -2.27
N CYS A 126 -5.65 -14.89 -3.08
CA CYS A 126 -6.48 -15.02 -4.28
C CYS A 126 -5.90 -16.02 -5.28
N PHE A 127 -4.56 -16.07 -5.41
CA PHE A 127 -3.92 -17.00 -6.33
C PHE A 127 -4.29 -18.46 -6.02
N GLY A 128 -4.11 -18.88 -4.79
CA GLY A 128 -4.46 -20.26 -4.39
C GLY A 128 -5.97 -20.53 -4.48
N LEU A 129 -6.81 -19.57 -4.06
CA LEU A 129 -8.27 -19.70 -4.16
C LEU A 129 -8.74 -19.84 -5.61
N VAL A 130 -8.19 -19.05 -6.53
CA VAL A 130 -8.50 -19.12 -7.95
C VAL A 130 -8.06 -20.45 -8.54
N CYS A 131 -6.87 -20.95 -8.21
CA CYS A 131 -6.40 -22.27 -8.66
C CYS A 131 -7.34 -23.40 -8.20
N VAL A 132 -7.78 -23.36 -6.94
CA VAL A 132 -8.71 -24.36 -6.39
C VAL A 132 -10.10 -24.24 -7.06
N LEU A 133 -10.60 -23.02 -7.26
CA LEU A 133 -11.87 -22.76 -7.95
C LEU A 133 -11.80 -23.24 -9.41
N PHE A 134 -10.71 -22.98 -10.11
CA PHE A 134 -10.49 -23.44 -11.47
C PHE A 134 -10.52 -24.97 -11.56
N ALA A 135 -9.80 -25.65 -10.66
CA ALA A 135 -9.80 -27.11 -10.60
C ALA A 135 -11.21 -27.68 -10.37
N TYR A 136 -12.02 -27.00 -9.56
CA TYR A 136 -13.43 -27.35 -9.31
C TYR A 136 -14.30 -27.08 -10.54
N ALA A 137 -14.22 -25.87 -11.10
CA ALA A 137 -15.04 -25.43 -12.21
C ALA A 137 -14.83 -26.26 -13.50
N ARG A 138 -13.61 -26.76 -13.73
CA ARG A 138 -13.31 -27.67 -14.85
C ARG A 138 -14.21 -28.91 -14.86
N ARG A 139 -14.59 -29.42 -13.69
CA ARG A 139 -15.42 -30.63 -13.53
C ARG A 139 -16.92 -30.33 -13.40
N HIS A 140 -17.30 -29.03 -13.30
CA HIS A 140 -18.67 -28.61 -13.04
C HIS A 140 -19.11 -27.50 -14.03
N PRO A 141 -19.74 -27.88 -15.17
CA PRO A 141 -20.12 -26.92 -16.23
C PRO A 141 -21.03 -25.77 -15.77
N ARG A 142 -21.91 -26.02 -14.78
CA ARG A 142 -22.78 -24.98 -14.23
C ARG A 142 -21.93 -23.92 -13.47
N THR A 143 -21.01 -24.36 -12.64
CA THR A 143 -20.07 -23.47 -11.92
C THR A 143 -19.22 -22.67 -12.90
N ARG A 144 -18.68 -23.31 -13.95
CA ARG A 144 -17.91 -22.63 -14.98
C ARG A 144 -18.71 -21.51 -15.65
N ARG A 145 -19.96 -21.77 -16.04
CA ARG A 145 -20.82 -20.74 -16.64
C ARG A 145 -21.10 -19.58 -15.68
N TYR A 146 -21.34 -19.87 -14.41
CA TYR A 146 -21.53 -18.84 -13.39
C TYR A 146 -20.26 -17.98 -13.24
N VAL A 147 -19.08 -18.60 -13.08
CA VAL A 147 -17.79 -17.88 -12.95
C VAL A 147 -17.56 -16.95 -14.14
N MET A 148 -17.82 -17.40 -15.37
CA MET A 148 -17.67 -16.58 -16.56
C MET A 148 -18.61 -15.36 -16.55
N ARG A 149 -19.87 -15.56 -16.19
CA ARG A 149 -20.87 -14.47 -16.12
C ARG A 149 -20.55 -13.49 -14.99
N ALA A 150 -20.34 -14.00 -13.78
CA ALA A 150 -20.00 -13.17 -12.61
C ALA A 150 -18.68 -12.41 -12.80
N GLY A 151 -17.69 -13.06 -13.43
CA GLY A 151 -16.44 -12.41 -13.82
C GLY A 151 -16.64 -11.26 -14.80
N GLY A 152 -17.45 -11.48 -15.84
CA GLY A 152 -17.81 -10.42 -16.78
C GLY A 152 -18.49 -9.23 -16.12
N VAL A 153 -19.46 -9.50 -15.23
CA VAL A 153 -20.13 -8.44 -14.43
C VAL A 153 -19.10 -7.70 -13.57
N THR A 154 -18.22 -8.42 -12.88
CA THR A 154 -17.19 -7.79 -12.04
C THR A 154 -16.27 -6.89 -12.85
N VAL A 155 -15.78 -7.36 -13.99
CA VAL A 155 -14.94 -6.54 -14.88
C VAL A 155 -15.71 -5.30 -15.34
N GLY A 156 -16.96 -5.44 -15.74
CA GLY A 156 -17.83 -4.32 -16.12
C GLY A 156 -17.98 -3.29 -15.00
N LEU A 157 -18.20 -3.75 -13.76
CA LEU A 157 -18.30 -2.87 -12.59
C LEU A 157 -16.98 -2.15 -12.28
N ILE A 158 -15.83 -2.83 -12.42
CA ILE A 158 -14.51 -2.22 -12.22
C ILE A 158 -14.25 -1.16 -13.30
N VAL A 159 -14.55 -1.46 -14.56
CA VAL A 159 -14.41 -0.49 -15.67
C VAL A 159 -15.31 0.71 -15.42
N LEU A 160 -16.58 0.49 -15.06
CA LEU A 160 -17.51 1.57 -14.75
C LEU A 160 -16.98 2.44 -13.60
N ALA A 161 -16.54 1.83 -12.50
CA ALA A 161 -15.96 2.55 -11.37
C ALA A 161 -14.74 3.39 -11.79
N ARG A 162 -13.86 2.84 -12.64
CA ARG A 162 -12.71 3.57 -13.19
C ARG A 162 -13.12 4.75 -14.07
N LEU A 163 -14.13 4.58 -14.93
CA LEU A 163 -14.65 5.66 -15.74
C LEU A 163 -15.26 6.78 -14.89
N VAL A 164 -16.03 6.41 -13.85
CA VAL A 164 -16.55 7.39 -12.88
C VAL A 164 -15.41 8.12 -12.17
N MET A 165 -14.32 7.44 -11.80
CA MET A 165 -13.16 8.07 -11.17
C MET A 165 -12.41 9.02 -12.12
N ILE A 166 -12.32 8.69 -13.41
CA ILE A 166 -11.60 9.51 -14.41
C ILE A 166 -12.42 10.76 -14.78
N PHE A 167 -13.69 10.58 -15.10
CA PHE A 167 -14.54 11.65 -15.63
C PHE A 167 -15.31 12.41 -14.56
N ASN A 168 -15.40 11.87 -13.36
CA ASN A 168 -16.15 12.45 -12.23
C ASN A 168 -17.54 13.02 -12.61
N PRO A 169 -18.40 12.26 -13.33
CA PRO A 169 -19.69 12.80 -13.85
C PRO A 169 -20.66 13.18 -12.72
N LEU A 170 -20.42 12.71 -11.50
CA LEU A 170 -21.25 12.99 -10.33
C LEU A 170 -20.73 14.20 -9.52
N GLY A 171 -19.63 14.83 -9.94
CA GLY A 171 -19.02 15.95 -9.22
C GLY A 171 -18.60 15.61 -7.78
N ILE A 172 -18.21 14.35 -7.54
CA ILE A 172 -17.83 13.87 -6.20
C ILE A 172 -16.55 14.56 -5.74
N ARG A 173 -16.62 15.26 -4.62
CA ARG A 173 -15.47 15.92 -3.99
C ARG A 173 -14.80 14.98 -3.01
N PHE A 174 -13.91 14.14 -3.49
CA PHE A 174 -13.17 13.19 -2.67
C PHE A 174 -11.69 13.19 -3.05
N GLU A 175 -10.81 12.80 -2.12
CA GLU A 175 -9.34 12.92 -2.30
C GLU A 175 -8.80 12.22 -3.57
N VAL A 176 -9.45 11.15 -4.04
CA VAL A 176 -9.02 10.44 -5.25
C VAL A 176 -9.48 11.07 -6.56
N PHE A 177 -10.38 12.07 -6.48
CA PHE A 177 -10.89 12.81 -7.65
C PHE A 177 -10.20 14.16 -7.76
N ASN A 178 -10.06 14.65 -8.97
CA ASN A 178 -9.54 16.01 -9.27
C ASN A 178 -8.13 16.26 -8.70
N ASN A 179 -7.29 15.21 -8.58
CA ASN A 179 -5.92 15.38 -8.12
C ASN A 179 -5.09 16.33 -9.01
N PRO A 180 -5.09 16.20 -10.35
CA PRO A 180 -4.31 17.10 -11.21
C PRO A 180 -4.64 18.57 -10.99
N GLU A 181 -5.93 18.93 -10.95
CA GLU A 181 -6.39 20.29 -10.76
C GLU A 181 -6.04 20.82 -9.36
N SER A 182 -6.18 19.95 -8.35
CA SER A 182 -5.84 20.30 -6.97
C SER A 182 -4.37 20.63 -6.82
N TYR A 183 -3.48 19.83 -7.40
CA TYR A 183 -2.04 20.09 -7.32
C TYR A 183 -1.60 21.23 -8.25
N ALA A 184 -2.25 21.43 -9.38
CA ALA A 184 -2.02 22.61 -10.22
C ALA A 184 -2.37 23.92 -9.49
N ALA A 185 -3.40 23.92 -8.66
CA ALA A 185 -3.74 25.08 -7.83
C ALA A 185 -2.64 25.38 -6.78
N ILE A 186 -2.02 24.35 -6.16
CA ILE A 186 -0.85 24.56 -5.28
C ILE A 186 0.32 25.13 -6.08
N ALA A 187 0.58 24.60 -7.28
CA ALA A 187 1.69 25.07 -8.12
C ALA A 187 1.51 26.52 -8.55
N ALA A 188 0.28 26.94 -8.85
CA ALA A 188 -0.04 28.33 -9.15
C ALA A 188 0.22 29.26 -7.94
N GLU A 189 -0.11 28.83 -6.73
CA GLU A 189 0.17 29.60 -5.51
C GLU A 189 1.67 29.61 -5.18
N ALA A 190 2.37 28.52 -5.52
CA ALA A 190 3.83 28.45 -5.32
C ALA A 190 4.59 29.42 -6.23
N ASP A 191 4.07 29.75 -7.39
CA ASP A 191 4.69 30.71 -8.33
C ASP A 191 6.17 30.39 -8.60
N GLY A 192 6.46 29.12 -8.91
CA GLY A 192 7.82 28.63 -9.18
C GLY A 192 8.67 28.37 -7.93
N ARG A 193 8.20 28.67 -6.72
CA ARG A 193 8.90 28.35 -5.49
C ARG A 193 8.80 26.86 -5.16
N PRO A 194 9.80 26.28 -4.51
CA PRO A 194 9.68 24.94 -3.91
C PRO A 194 8.56 24.90 -2.88
N VAL A 195 7.90 23.74 -2.76
CA VAL A 195 6.79 23.56 -1.82
C VAL A 195 7.20 22.61 -0.70
N VAL A 196 7.06 23.08 0.55
CA VAL A 196 7.37 22.32 1.75
C VAL A 196 6.09 21.84 2.41
N PHE A 197 5.92 20.53 2.46
CA PHE A 197 4.80 19.87 3.14
C PHE A 197 5.20 19.46 4.56
N ARG A 198 4.30 19.66 5.53
CA ARG A 198 4.60 19.35 6.94
C ARG A 198 3.98 18.04 7.44
N TYR A 199 2.92 17.55 6.78
CA TYR A 199 2.14 16.44 7.34
C TYR A 199 1.98 15.23 6.44
N GLY A 200 2.43 15.28 5.21
CA GLY A 200 2.14 14.17 4.32
C GLY A 200 3.17 13.95 3.22
N TYR A 201 4.10 13.05 3.45
CA TYR A 201 5.03 12.66 2.39
C TYR A 201 4.30 12.19 1.11
N ALA A 202 3.12 11.58 1.24
CA ALA A 202 2.30 11.16 0.10
C ALA A 202 1.72 12.36 -0.66
N VAL A 203 1.42 13.47 0.03
CA VAL A 203 0.93 14.69 -0.60
C VAL A 203 2.08 15.36 -1.36
N ALA A 204 3.25 15.45 -0.74
CA ALA A 204 4.46 15.96 -1.38
C ALA A 204 4.83 15.16 -2.65
N ALA A 205 4.80 13.82 -2.56
CA ALA A 205 5.06 12.95 -3.71
C ALA A 205 4.03 13.14 -4.84
N LYS A 206 2.76 13.29 -4.51
CA LYS A 206 1.70 13.57 -5.50
C LYS A 206 1.89 14.95 -6.15
N TYR A 207 2.24 15.96 -5.37
CA TYR A 207 2.54 17.29 -5.91
C TYR A 207 3.67 17.20 -6.94
N ALA A 208 4.81 16.63 -6.57
CA ALA A 208 5.93 16.47 -7.50
C ALA A 208 5.54 15.66 -8.75
N PHE A 209 4.73 14.61 -8.59
CA PHE A 209 4.29 13.76 -9.70
C PHE A 209 3.35 14.50 -10.67
N TYR A 210 2.37 15.25 -10.18
CA TYR A 210 1.37 15.89 -11.03
C TYR A 210 1.85 17.22 -11.63
N THR A 211 2.75 17.92 -10.96
CA THR A 211 3.18 19.28 -11.39
C THR A 211 4.60 19.33 -11.93
N GLY A 212 5.44 18.33 -11.62
CA GLY A 212 6.88 18.39 -11.87
C GLY A 212 7.62 19.40 -10.98
N GLY A 213 6.92 20.04 -10.03
CA GLY A 213 7.49 21.03 -9.14
C GLY A 213 8.41 20.45 -8.06
N GLU A 214 9.34 21.26 -7.56
CA GLU A 214 10.18 20.90 -6.44
C GLU A 214 9.34 20.76 -5.16
N ALA A 215 9.46 19.60 -4.50
CA ALA A 215 8.73 19.31 -3.28
C ALA A 215 9.64 18.74 -2.20
N TYR A 216 9.38 19.12 -0.97
CA TYR A 216 10.03 18.58 0.21
C TYR A 216 8.97 18.23 1.26
N CYS A 217 9.17 17.14 1.99
CA CYS A 217 8.32 16.80 3.14
C CYS A 217 9.15 16.87 4.40
N GLN A 218 8.82 17.82 5.26
CA GLN A 218 9.52 18.03 6.54
C GLN A 218 9.34 16.81 7.46
N PRO A 219 10.40 16.37 8.17
CA PRO A 219 10.27 15.37 9.21
C PRO A 219 9.25 15.79 10.27
N ASN A 220 8.47 14.83 10.73
CA ASN A 220 7.47 15.07 11.76
C ASN A 220 7.52 13.95 12.81
N ILE A 221 7.60 14.31 14.08
CA ILE A 221 7.62 13.36 15.20
C ILE A 221 6.35 12.51 15.32
N ARG A 222 5.22 13.02 14.80
CA ARG A 222 3.92 12.32 14.80
C ARG A 222 3.77 11.35 13.64
N TYR A 223 4.75 11.31 12.74
CA TYR A 223 4.67 10.51 11.53
C TYR A 223 5.90 9.62 11.39
N ARG A 224 5.73 8.50 10.68
CA ARG A 224 6.84 7.58 10.42
C ARG A 224 7.93 8.22 9.57
N THR A 225 9.17 7.77 9.75
CA THR A 225 10.29 8.08 8.88
C THR A 225 9.96 7.79 7.41
N HIS A 226 10.33 8.66 6.51
CA HIS A 226 10.00 8.60 5.09
C HIS A 226 11.20 8.99 4.21
N GLN A 227 11.05 8.80 2.90
CA GLN A 227 12.13 8.92 1.93
C GLN A 227 12.91 10.25 1.97
N TRP A 228 12.25 11.38 2.25
CA TRP A 228 12.96 12.68 2.33
C TRP A 228 13.92 12.76 3.50
N GLN A 229 13.65 12.05 4.61
CA GLN A 229 14.57 11.97 5.74
C GLN A 229 15.82 11.12 5.44
N PHE A 230 15.67 10.10 4.60
CA PHE A 230 16.79 9.23 4.22
C PHE A 230 17.67 9.79 3.11
N ARG A 231 17.17 10.75 2.33
CA ARG A 231 17.88 11.29 1.16
C ARG A 231 18.62 12.58 1.46
N ASP A 232 18.49 13.13 2.66
CA ASP A 232 19.10 14.41 3.06
C ASP A 232 18.79 15.55 2.07
N ASP A 233 17.59 15.51 1.47
CA ASP A 233 17.18 16.40 0.39
C ASP A 233 16.86 17.83 0.86
N ASP A 234 17.00 18.12 2.15
CA ASP A 234 16.65 19.41 2.74
C ASP A 234 17.71 20.49 2.52
N SER A 235 18.98 20.10 2.35
CA SER A 235 20.09 21.05 2.18
C SER A 235 19.91 21.98 0.97
N GLN A 236 19.28 21.48 -0.10
CA GLN A 236 19.02 22.26 -1.31
C GLN A 236 17.97 23.36 -1.14
N PHE A 237 17.18 23.31 -0.06
CA PHE A 237 16.12 24.28 0.23
C PHE A 237 16.53 25.32 1.28
N ILE A 238 17.64 25.12 1.99
CA ILE A 238 18.11 26.02 3.05
C ILE A 238 18.37 27.41 2.48
N GLY A 239 17.78 28.43 3.13
CA GLY A 239 17.92 29.82 2.75
C GLY A 239 17.13 30.23 1.49
N ARG A 240 16.40 29.30 0.85
CA ARG A 240 15.53 29.64 -0.31
C ARG A 240 14.17 30.13 0.16
N GLU A 241 13.55 30.94 -0.67
CA GLU A 241 12.14 31.29 -0.52
C GLU A 241 11.29 30.11 -0.95
N VAL A 242 10.40 29.66 -0.05
CA VAL A 242 9.56 28.47 -0.26
C VAL A 242 8.11 28.72 0.16
N LEU A 243 7.18 27.96 -0.43
CA LEU A 243 5.79 27.88 0.03
C LEU A 243 5.65 26.76 1.05
N VAL A 244 5.23 27.07 2.28
CA VAL A 244 5.16 26.10 3.40
C VAL A 244 3.72 25.80 3.76
N GLU A 245 3.39 24.51 3.90
CA GLU A 245 2.11 24.04 4.42
C GLU A 245 1.98 24.36 5.92
N CYS A 246 0.85 24.94 6.32
CA CYS A 246 0.51 25.27 7.69
C CYS A 246 -0.81 24.61 8.10
N PRO A 247 -0.82 23.34 8.53
CA PRO A 247 -2.04 22.57 8.75
C PRO A 247 -2.95 23.12 9.84
N ASP A 248 -2.36 23.73 10.87
CA ASP A 248 -3.11 24.27 12.02
C ASP A 248 -3.57 25.71 11.80
N GLY A 249 -3.30 26.29 10.62
CA GLY A 249 -3.63 27.69 10.31
C GLY A 249 -2.87 28.71 11.15
N THR A 250 -2.00 28.26 12.04
CA THR A 250 -1.19 29.11 12.92
C THR A 250 0.25 29.15 12.43
N VAL A 251 0.74 30.36 12.23
CA VAL A 251 2.15 30.63 11.97
C VAL A 251 2.75 31.20 13.23
N SER A 252 3.91 30.70 13.66
CA SER A 252 4.59 31.20 14.85
C SER A 252 5.02 32.66 14.75
N ASP A 253 5.08 33.18 13.53
CA ASP A 253 5.39 34.57 13.23
C ASP A 253 4.14 35.29 12.69
N SER A 254 3.59 36.19 13.49
CA SER A 254 2.39 36.96 13.17
C SER A 254 2.56 37.94 11.99
N THR A 255 3.77 38.14 11.52
CA THR A 255 4.06 39.01 10.36
C THR A 255 3.85 38.31 9.02
N ARG A 256 3.72 36.98 8.99
CA ARG A 256 3.55 36.19 7.76
C ARG A 256 2.09 36.13 7.33
N GLN A 257 1.83 36.47 6.08
CA GLN A 257 0.50 36.35 5.51
C GLN A 257 0.18 34.87 5.26
N VAL A 258 -0.87 34.40 5.91
CA VAL A 258 -1.40 33.04 5.75
C VAL A 258 -2.50 33.05 4.70
N ARG A 259 -2.40 32.18 3.69
CA ARG A 259 -3.40 31.99 2.66
C ARG A 259 -4.04 30.61 2.75
N THR A 260 -5.36 30.55 2.64
CA THR A 260 -6.08 29.26 2.59
C THR A 260 -6.51 28.98 1.18
N LEU A 261 -6.11 27.81 0.68
CA LEU A 261 -6.46 27.32 -0.65
C LEU A 261 -7.39 26.12 -0.53
N THR A 262 -8.59 26.25 -1.09
CA THR A 262 -9.52 25.11 -1.16
C THR A 262 -9.35 24.42 -2.49
N MET A 263 -8.99 23.15 -2.45
CA MET A 263 -8.72 22.30 -3.59
C MET A 263 -10.01 21.87 -4.28
N ALA A 264 -9.91 21.47 -5.55
CA ALA A 264 -11.03 20.94 -6.33
C ALA A 264 -11.69 19.71 -5.68
N ASN A 265 -10.95 18.93 -4.91
CA ASN A 265 -11.44 17.79 -4.14
C ASN A 265 -12.11 18.18 -2.80
N GLY A 266 -12.24 19.47 -2.49
CA GLY A 266 -12.87 20.00 -1.29
C GLY A 266 -11.96 20.06 -0.04
N ARG A 267 -10.69 19.65 -0.13
CA ARG A 267 -9.73 19.83 0.96
C ARG A 267 -9.22 21.25 0.97
N SER A 268 -9.07 21.82 2.15
CA SER A 268 -8.44 23.12 2.33
C SER A 268 -7.06 22.94 2.95
N PHE A 269 -6.11 23.67 2.43
CA PHE A 269 -4.75 23.75 2.95
C PHE A 269 -4.41 25.21 3.20
N THR A 270 -3.70 25.45 4.25
CA THR A 270 -3.22 26.78 4.61
C THR A 270 -1.73 26.88 4.34
N TRP A 271 -1.31 27.96 3.72
CA TRP A 271 0.05 28.16 3.23
C TRP A 271 0.59 29.50 3.66
N PHE A 272 1.90 29.61 3.82
CA PHE A 272 2.62 30.87 3.96
C PHE A 272 3.94 30.80 3.18
N VAL A 273 4.44 31.94 2.77
CA VAL A 273 5.77 32.06 2.14
C VAL A 273 6.82 32.23 3.22
N ASP A 274 7.82 31.35 3.21
CA ASP A 274 9.01 31.50 4.04
C ASP A 274 10.16 32.05 3.19
N PRO A 275 10.64 33.26 3.44
CA PRO A 275 11.65 33.91 2.61
C PRO A 275 13.06 33.29 2.75
N ALA A 276 13.31 32.59 3.85
CA ALA A 276 14.60 31.96 4.13
C ALA A 276 14.38 30.67 4.93
N PHE A 277 14.01 29.61 4.21
CA PHE A 277 13.64 28.35 4.83
C PHE A 277 14.81 27.68 5.57
N HIS A 278 14.53 27.24 6.78
CA HIS A 278 15.43 26.38 7.55
C HIS A 278 14.64 25.15 8.02
N PRO A 279 15.03 23.95 7.57
CA PRO A 279 14.36 22.72 7.97
C PRO A 279 14.54 22.48 9.48
N VAL A 280 13.46 22.12 10.16
CA VAL A 280 13.52 21.69 11.55
C VAL A 280 14.05 20.26 11.59
N ARG A 281 15.21 20.06 12.22
CA ARG A 281 15.75 18.71 12.43
C ARG A 281 15.06 18.08 13.64
N LEU A 282 14.80 16.76 13.57
CA LEU A 282 14.20 16.02 14.69
C LEU A 282 15.05 16.11 15.99
N VAL A 283 16.36 16.31 15.83
CA VAL A 283 17.30 16.51 16.95
C VAL A 283 17.08 17.84 17.67
N ASP A 284 16.52 18.83 16.98
CA ASP A 284 16.25 20.17 17.54
C ASP A 284 14.92 20.20 18.33
N ILE A 285 14.14 19.13 18.26
CA ILE A 285 12.94 18.95 19.06
C ILE A 285 13.35 18.18 20.31
N ALA A 286 14.00 18.87 21.25
CA ALA A 286 14.28 18.31 22.57
C ALA A 286 12.97 17.94 23.25
N PHE A 287 12.87 16.70 23.75
CA PHE A 287 11.79 16.19 24.55
C PHE A 287 11.80 16.82 25.96
#